data_fa98039d7bd8225830e9cf96538db0e0
#
_entry.id   fa98039d7bd8225830e9cf96538db0e0
#
_cell.length_a   1.000
_cell.length_b   1.000
_cell.length_c   1.000
_cell.angle_alpha   90.00
_cell.angle_beta   90.00
_cell.angle_gamma   90.00
#
_symmetry.space_group_name_H-M   'P 1'
#
loop_
_entity.id
_entity.type
_entity.pdbx_description
1 polymer ?
#
loop_
_entity_poly.entity_id
_entity_poly.type
_entity_poly.pdbx_seq_one_letter_code
_entity_poly.pdbx_strand_id
1 'polypeptide(L)'
;MASLSLKNVCKVYPNGFEAVKDFNLDVDDKEFIIFVGPSGCGKSTTLRMIAGLEEISSGELIIDGKVVNDVEPKDRDIAMVFQNYALYPHMTVFDNMAFGLKLRKVPKDEIKAKVEEAARILDLEKLLDRKPKALSGGQRQRVAMG
;
A
#
# COMPACT_ATOMS: atom_id res chain seq x y z
N MET A 1 -3.71 -15.12 -0.61
CA MET A 1 -3.94 -13.72 -0.19
C MET A 1 -4.68 -13.76 1.14
N ALA A 2 -4.85 -12.65 1.81
CA ALA A 2 -5.43 -12.60 3.15
C ALA A 2 -6.92 -12.20 3.10
N SER A 3 -7.74 -12.69 4.06
CA SER A 3 -9.07 -12.15 4.30
C SER A 3 -8.99 -10.84 5.09
N LEU A 4 -9.98 -9.97 4.93
CA LEU A 4 -10.06 -8.69 5.62
C LEU A 4 -11.47 -8.48 6.17
N SER A 5 -11.59 -8.04 7.43
CA SER A 5 -12.88 -7.66 8.02
C SER A 5 -12.76 -6.34 8.78
N LEU A 6 -13.64 -5.41 8.51
CA LEU A 6 -13.84 -4.19 9.27
C LEU A 6 -15.19 -4.29 9.98
N LYS A 7 -15.20 -4.11 11.29
CA LYS A 7 -16.41 -4.19 12.13
C LYS A 7 -16.62 -2.91 12.90
N ASN A 8 -17.70 -2.20 12.57
CA ASN A 8 -18.11 -0.93 13.20
C ASN A 8 -16.95 0.09 13.28
N VAL A 9 -16.13 0.14 12.23
CA VAL A 9 -14.94 0.99 12.21
C VAL A 9 -15.33 2.45 12.06
N CYS A 10 -14.83 3.27 12.99
CA CYS A 10 -14.98 4.71 12.97
C CYS A 10 -13.62 5.42 12.97
N LYS A 11 -13.58 6.59 12.35
CA LYS A 11 -12.48 7.53 12.44
C LYS A 11 -12.98 8.91 12.76
N VAL A 12 -12.59 9.41 13.93
CA VAL A 12 -12.84 10.79 14.37
C VAL A 12 -11.49 11.48 14.58
N TYR A 13 -11.28 12.60 13.92
CA TYR A 13 -10.08 13.41 14.09
C TYR A 13 -10.16 14.31 15.34
N PRO A 14 -9.02 14.81 15.87
CA PRO A 14 -9.01 15.65 17.08
C PRO A 14 -9.87 16.91 17.00
N ASN A 15 -10.15 17.40 15.79
CA ASN A 15 -11.04 18.55 15.55
C ASN A 15 -12.53 18.18 15.58
N GLY A 16 -12.88 16.93 15.91
CA GLY A 16 -14.24 16.41 15.93
C GLY A 16 -14.80 15.98 14.57
N PHE A 17 -14.02 16.09 13.50
CA PHE A 17 -14.46 15.64 12.17
C PHE A 17 -14.51 14.11 12.10
N GLU A 18 -15.70 13.57 11.86
CA GLU A 18 -15.95 12.14 11.66
C GLU A 18 -15.74 11.78 10.18
N ALA A 19 -14.58 11.24 9.85
CA ALA A 19 -14.19 10.90 8.48
C ALA A 19 -14.75 9.54 8.01
N VAL A 20 -14.92 8.60 8.94
CA VAL A 20 -15.49 7.27 8.71
C VAL A 20 -16.41 6.95 9.86
N LYS A 21 -17.63 6.49 9.58
CA LYS A 21 -18.66 6.19 10.54
C LYS A 21 -19.22 4.81 10.35
N ASP A 22 -19.15 4.00 11.42
CA ASP A 22 -19.74 2.66 11.50
C ASP A 22 -19.53 1.82 10.22
N PHE A 23 -18.29 1.82 9.71
CA PHE A 23 -17.97 1.17 8.47
C PHE A 23 -17.78 -0.33 8.69
N ASN A 24 -18.53 -1.12 7.93
CA ASN A 24 -18.51 -2.57 7.98
C ASN A 24 -18.20 -3.12 6.58
N LEU A 25 -17.25 -4.04 6.50
CA LEU A 25 -16.87 -4.69 5.25
C LEU A 25 -16.20 -6.03 5.56
N ASP A 26 -16.63 -7.07 4.89
CA ASP A 26 -15.94 -8.36 4.86
C ASP A 26 -15.43 -8.61 3.43
N VAL A 27 -14.17 -9.03 3.33
CA VAL A 27 -13.48 -9.33 2.07
C VAL A 27 -12.85 -10.70 2.19
N ASP A 28 -13.26 -11.60 1.32
CA ASP A 28 -12.71 -12.94 1.25
C ASP A 28 -11.34 -12.99 0.56
N ASP A 29 -10.62 -14.08 0.75
CA ASP A 29 -9.36 -14.32 0.04
C ASP A 29 -9.56 -14.24 -1.48
N LYS A 30 -8.68 -13.52 -2.17
CA LYS A 30 -8.67 -13.28 -3.63
C LYS A 30 -9.82 -12.42 -4.15
N GLU A 31 -10.57 -11.78 -3.31
CA GLU A 31 -11.59 -10.83 -3.73
C GLU A 31 -10.97 -9.50 -4.16
N PHE A 32 -11.57 -8.87 -5.16
CA PHE A 32 -11.18 -7.55 -5.67
C PHE A 32 -12.23 -6.51 -5.31
N ILE A 33 -11.89 -5.56 -4.44
CA ILE A 33 -12.79 -4.53 -3.93
C ILE A 33 -12.45 -3.16 -4.49
N ILE A 34 -13.45 -2.40 -4.88
CA ILE A 34 -13.33 -1.01 -5.33
C ILE A 34 -14.16 -0.09 -4.43
N PHE A 35 -13.52 0.89 -3.80
CA PHE A 35 -14.22 1.97 -3.09
C PHE A 35 -14.59 3.09 -4.06
N VAL A 36 -15.90 3.30 -4.26
CA VAL A 36 -16.44 4.36 -5.11
C VAL A 36 -17.17 5.39 -4.25
N GLY A 37 -17.00 6.66 -4.56
CA GLY A 37 -17.66 7.76 -3.85
C GLY A 37 -17.00 9.11 -4.11
N PRO A 38 -17.66 10.24 -3.73
CA PRO A 38 -17.14 11.58 -3.93
C PRO A 38 -15.84 11.85 -3.15
N SER A 39 -15.14 12.95 -3.49
CA SER A 39 -13.98 13.41 -2.71
C SER A 39 -14.39 13.68 -1.26
N GLY A 40 -13.55 13.26 -0.30
CA GLY A 40 -13.78 13.48 1.11
C GLY A 40 -14.70 12.48 1.81
N CYS A 41 -15.25 11.46 1.12
CA CYS A 41 -16.12 10.46 1.74
C CYS A 41 -15.39 9.34 2.50
N GLY A 42 -14.14 9.52 2.87
CA GLY A 42 -13.41 8.59 3.74
C GLY A 42 -12.64 7.46 3.04
N LYS A 43 -12.68 7.29 1.70
CA LYS A 43 -11.99 6.19 0.99
C LYS A 43 -10.52 6.07 1.33
N SER A 44 -9.77 7.18 1.17
CA SER A 44 -8.33 7.19 1.47
C SER A 44 -8.04 7.02 2.95
N THR A 45 -8.91 7.53 3.83
CA THR A 45 -8.81 7.34 5.28
C THR A 45 -8.97 5.86 5.62
N THR A 46 -9.98 5.18 5.04
CA THR A 46 -10.20 3.74 5.26
C THR A 46 -9.02 2.92 4.78
N LEU A 47 -8.49 3.17 3.58
CA LEU A 47 -7.30 2.49 3.08
C LEU A 47 -6.08 2.72 3.97
N ARG A 48 -5.91 3.94 4.51
CA ARG A 48 -4.82 4.25 5.45
C ARG A 48 -4.98 3.55 6.79
N MET A 49 -6.22 3.42 7.29
CA MET A 49 -6.49 2.63 8.51
C MET A 49 -6.17 1.14 8.30
N ILE A 50 -6.54 0.57 7.15
CA ILE A 50 -6.17 -0.80 6.79
C ILE A 50 -4.64 -0.95 6.75
N ALA A 51 -3.94 0.03 6.19
CA ALA A 51 -2.49 0.04 6.12
C ALA A 51 -1.78 0.34 7.45
N GLY A 52 -2.51 0.72 8.51
CA GLY A 52 -1.92 1.13 9.79
C GLY A 52 -1.25 2.51 9.76
N LEU A 53 -1.49 3.29 8.70
CA LEU A 53 -0.97 4.65 8.53
C LEU A 53 -1.90 5.71 9.14
N GLU A 54 -3.04 5.27 9.64
CA GLU A 54 -4.03 6.07 10.33
C GLU A 54 -4.65 5.22 11.44
N GLU A 55 -4.77 5.77 12.64
CA GLU A 55 -5.36 5.06 13.78
C GLU A 55 -6.88 4.95 13.63
N ILE A 56 -7.43 3.82 14.03
CA ILE A 56 -8.86 3.57 14.15
C ILE A 56 -9.33 4.16 15.48
N SER A 57 -10.40 4.98 15.47
CA SER A 57 -10.96 5.58 16.70
C SER A 57 -11.80 4.60 17.48
N SER A 58 -12.55 3.73 16.81
CA SER A 58 -13.31 2.62 17.40
C SER A 58 -13.64 1.56 16.36
N GLY A 59 -14.06 0.38 16.79
CA GLY A 59 -14.29 -0.77 15.93
C GLY A 59 -13.05 -1.67 15.80
N GLU A 60 -13.14 -2.70 14.99
CA GLU A 60 -12.09 -3.69 14.81
C GLU A 60 -11.71 -3.85 13.34
N LEU A 61 -10.40 -3.89 13.08
CA LEU A 61 -9.83 -4.31 11.82
C LEU A 61 -9.17 -5.67 12.00
N ILE A 62 -9.57 -6.64 11.20
CA ILE A 62 -9.12 -8.01 11.27
C ILE A 62 -8.49 -8.38 9.92
N ILE A 63 -7.26 -8.90 9.95
CA ILE A 63 -6.57 -9.46 8.76
C ILE A 63 -6.20 -10.90 9.09
N ASP A 64 -6.60 -11.84 8.24
CA ASP A 64 -6.41 -13.29 8.44
C ASP A 64 -6.83 -13.78 9.84
N GLY A 65 -7.99 -13.32 10.31
CA GLY A 65 -8.54 -13.69 11.61
C GLY A 65 -7.84 -13.06 12.82
N LYS A 66 -6.89 -12.15 12.62
CA LYS A 66 -6.18 -11.43 13.69
C LYS A 66 -6.60 -9.97 13.73
N VAL A 67 -6.97 -9.47 14.90
CA VAL A 67 -7.18 -8.03 15.11
C VAL A 67 -5.84 -7.32 15.00
N VAL A 68 -5.78 -6.29 14.13
CA VAL A 68 -4.53 -5.58 13.80
C VAL A 68 -4.58 -4.09 14.11
N ASN A 69 -5.54 -3.63 14.92
CA ASN A 69 -5.68 -2.22 15.25
C ASN A 69 -4.36 -1.60 15.74
N ASP A 70 -3.66 -2.29 16.66
CA ASP A 70 -2.42 -1.83 17.30
C ASP A 70 -1.15 -2.40 16.64
N VAL A 71 -1.29 -3.09 15.51
CA VAL A 71 -0.15 -3.65 14.77
C VAL A 71 0.44 -2.58 13.87
N GLU A 72 1.77 -2.37 13.96
CA GLU A 72 2.46 -1.40 13.11
C GLU A 72 2.36 -1.76 11.60
N PRO A 73 2.39 -0.76 10.71
CA PRO A 73 2.27 -0.99 9.25
C PRO A 73 3.23 -2.05 8.71
N LYS A 74 4.48 -2.05 9.17
CA LYS A 74 5.53 -2.98 8.72
C LYS A 74 5.24 -4.45 9.05
N ASP A 75 4.40 -4.69 10.09
CA ASP A 75 4.10 -6.02 10.62
C ASP A 75 2.73 -6.54 10.15
N ARG A 76 1.99 -5.77 9.32
CA ARG A 76 0.68 -6.17 8.77
C ARG A 76 0.77 -7.02 7.50
N ASP A 77 1.95 -7.23 6.95
CA ASP A 77 2.22 -7.96 5.69
C ASP A 77 1.33 -7.52 4.51
N ILE A 78 1.18 -6.22 4.35
CA ILE A 78 0.42 -5.58 3.27
C ILE A 78 1.31 -4.66 2.44
N ALA A 79 0.87 -4.36 1.22
CA ALA A 79 1.49 -3.36 0.37
C ALA A 79 0.48 -2.27 0.01
N MET A 80 0.94 -1.02 -0.08
CA MET A 80 0.11 0.12 -0.48
C MET A 80 0.83 0.97 -1.53
N VAL A 81 0.12 1.26 -2.63
CA VAL A 81 0.56 2.24 -3.63
C VAL A 81 -0.11 3.57 -3.33
N PHE A 82 0.70 4.61 -3.07
CA PHE A 82 0.20 5.94 -2.77
C PHE A 82 -0.18 6.70 -4.04
N GLN A 83 -1.12 7.65 -3.93
CA GLN A 83 -1.54 8.50 -5.03
C GLN A 83 -0.39 9.36 -5.61
N ASN A 84 0.58 9.75 -4.80
CA ASN A 84 1.80 10.47 -5.20
C ASN A 84 2.97 9.53 -5.53
N TYR A 85 2.69 8.21 -5.60
CA TYR A 85 3.63 7.10 -5.86
C TYR A 85 4.71 6.89 -4.78
N ALA A 86 5.03 7.88 -3.94
CA ALA A 86 5.99 7.83 -2.84
C ALA A 86 7.38 7.26 -3.22
N LEU A 87 7.81 7.46 -4.47
CA LEU A 87 9.13 7.01 -4.93
C LEU A 87 10.25 7.87 -4.33
N TYR A 88 11.35 7.22 -3.97
CA TYR A 88 12.56 7.89 -3.52
C TYR A 88 13.26 8.60 -4.68
N PRO A 89 13.27 9.94 -4.74
CA PRO A 89 13.69 10.68 -5.93
C PRO A 89 15.19 10.59 -6.24
N HIS A 90 16.00 10.28 -5.23
CA HIS A 90 17.45 10.12 -5.35
C HIS A 90 17.87 8.72 -5.82
N MET A 91 17.00 7.73 -5.71
CA MET A 91 17.22 6.35 -6.14
C MET A 91 16.86 6.13 -7.60
N THR A 92 17.48 5.12 -8.23
CA THR A 92 17.07 4.64 -9.55
C THR A 92 15.74 3.89 -9.48
N VAL A 93 15.15 3.57 -10.62
CA VAL A 93 13.98 2.66 -10.71
C VAL A 93 14.31 1.32 -10.07
N PHE A 94 15.46 0.73 -10.43
CA PHE A 94 15.93 -0.52 -9.83
C PHE A 94 16.00 -0.44 -8.30
N ASP A 95 16.60 0.62 -7.77
CA ASP A 95 16.77 0.79 -6.33
C ASP A 95 15.45 1.01 -5.60
N ASN A 96 14.49 1.72 -6.21
CA ASN A 96 13.13 1.88 -5.67
C ASN A 96 12.42 0.53 -5.55
N MET A 97 12.42 -0.28 -6.63
CA MET A 97 11.81 -1.62 -6.65
C MET A 97 12.53 -2.58 -5.68
N ALA A 98 13.86 -2.52 -5.59
CA ALA A 98 14.67 -3.35 -4.72
C ALA A 98 14.59 -2.98 -3.23
N PHE A 99 14.04 -1.82 -2.88
CA PHE A 99 14.19 -1.24 -1.54
C PHE A 99 13.65 -2.16 -0.43
N GLY A 100 12.43 -2.67 -0.57
CA GLY A 100 11.83 -3.58 0.41
C GLY A 100 12.61 -4.88 0.59
N LEU A 101 13.13 -5.43 -0.51
CA LEU A 101 13.96 -6.66 -0.47
C LEU A 101 15.31 -6.42 0.21
N LYS A 102 15.92 -5.23 0.00
CA LYS A 102 17.16 -4.83 0.69
C LYS A 102 16.95 -4.71 2.20
N LEU A 103 15.83 -4.13 2.63
CA LEU A 103 15.49 -4.04 4.07
C LEU A 103 15.31 -5.41 4.70
N ARG A 104 14.73 -6.36 3.99
CA ARG A 104 14.58 -7.76 4.41
C ARG A 104 15.89 -8.58 4.28
N LYS A 105 16.99 -7.94 3.89
CA LYS A 105 18.32 -8.56 3.72
C LYS A 105 18.35 -9.74 2.75
N VAL A 106 17.52 -9.70 1.69
CA VAL A 106 17.51 -10.70 0.63
C VAL A 106 18.85 -10.67 -0.12
N PRO A 107 19.41 -11.82 -0.57
CA PRO A 107 20.65 -11.87 -1.35
C PRO A 107 20.57 -11.03 -2.64
N LYS A 108 21.69 -10.40 -3.03
CA LYS A 108 21.73 -9.48 -4.17
C LYS A 108 21.30 -10.12 -5.49
N ASP A 109 21.68 -11.37 -5.73
CA ASP A 109 21.34 -12.09 -6.95
C ASP A 109 19.83 -12.38 -7.03
N GLU A 110 19.21 -12.69 -5.91
CA GLU A 110 17.77 -12.88 -5.81
C GLU A 110 17.01 -11.56 -5.98
N ILE A 111 17.51 -10.46 -5.39
CA ILE A 111 16.94 -9.11 -5.61
C ILE A 111 16.96 -8.77 -7.09
N LYS A 112 18.09 -8.98 -7.75
CA LYS A 112 18.23 -8.70 -9.18
C LYS A 112 17.22 -9.48 -10.00
N ALA A 113 17.12 -10.79 -9.78
CA ALA A 113 16.19 -11.65 -10.50
C ALA A 113 14.72 -11.22 -10.32
N LYS A 114 14.30 -10.91 -9.07
CA LYS A 114 12.93 -10.46 -8.77
C LYS A 114 12.62 -9.10 -9.38
N VAL A 115 13.55 -8.15 -9.31
CA VAL A 115 13.36 -6.82 -9.92
C VAL A 115 13.28 -6.90 -11.43
N GLU A 116 14.14 -7.71 -12.09
CA GLU A 116 14.11 -7.89 -13.53
C GLU A 116 12.82 -8.58 -13.99
N GLU A 117 12.31 -9.55 -13.22
CA GLU A 117 11.01 -10.19 -13.49
C GLU A 117 9.86 -9.20 -13.39
N ALA A 118 9.77 -8.44 -12.30
CA ALA A 118 8.74 -7.41 -12.12
C ALA A 118 8.85 -6.32 -13.19
N ALA A 119 10.07 -5.89 -13.53
CA ALA A 119 10.30 -4.89 -14.57
C ALA A 119 9.82 -5.38 -15.96
N ARG A 120 9.96 -6.65 -16.25
CA ARG A 120 9.46 -7.26 -17.51
C ARG A 120 7.94 -7.25 -17.56
N ILE A 121 7.27 -7.64 -16.46
CA ILE A 121 5.80 -7.64 -16.35
C ILE A 121 5.24 -6.21 -16.50
N LEU A 122 5.96 -5.22 -15.97
CA LEU A 122 5.53 -3.81 -15.92
C LEU A 122 6.06 -2.97 -17.09
N ASP A 123 6.79 -3.57 -18.05
CA ASP A 123 7.43 -2.85 -19.18
C ASP A 123 8.35 -1.70 -18.69
N LEU A 124 9.24 -2.00 -17.76
CA LEU A 124 10.17 -1.05 -17.14
C LEU A 124 11.65 -1.40 -17.39
N GLU A 125 11.97 -2.50 -18.08
CA GLU A 125 13.35 -3.02 -18.24
C GLU A 125 14.33 -1.95 -18.71
N LYS A 126 13.92 -1.14 -19.72
CA LYS A 126 14.76 -0.08 -20.30
C LYS A 126 14.85 1.18 -19.42
N LEU A 127 14.18 1.18 -18.29
CA LEU A 127 14.08 2.33 -17.39
C LEU A 127 14.76 2.11 -16.04
N LEU A 128 15.28 0.92 -15.77
CA LEU A 128 15.83 0.50 -14.47
C LEU A 128 16.93 1.45 -13.95
N ASP A 129 17.75 2.01 -14.83
CA ASP A 129 18.83 2.93 -14.46
C ASP A 129 18.37 4.40 -14.34
N ARG A 130 17.12 4.71 -14.70
CA ARG A 130 16.60 6.07 -14.63
C ARG A 130 16.17 6.44 -13.21
N LYS A 131 16.12 7.75 -12.94
CA LYS A 131 15.55 8.31 -11.71
C LYS A 131 14.10 8.72 -11.95
N PRO A 132 13.25 8.79 -10.88
CA PRO A 132 11.83 9.12 -10.99
C PRO A 132 11.51 10.41 -11.76
N LYS A 133 12.38 11.43 -11.67
CA LYS A 133 12.21 12.70 -12.41
C LYS A 133 12.25 12.55 -13.94
N ALA A 134 12.87 11.48 -14.44
CA ALA A 134 12.99 11.18 -15.88
C ALA A 134 11.87 10.27 -16.39
N LEU A 135 10.81 10.05 -15.60
CA LEU A 135 9.70 9.17 -15.89
C LEU A 135 8.40 9.96 -16.07
N SER A 136 7.52 9.44 -16.95
CA SER A 136 6.13 9.90 -17.04
C SER A 136 5.32 9.52 -15.80
N GLY A 137 4.12 10.11 -15.61
CA GLY A 137 3.23 9.74 -14.50
C GLY A 137 2.89 8.26 -14.47
N GLY A 138 2.49 7.69 -15.61
CA GLY A 138 2.18 6.27 -15.71
C GLY A 138 3.40 5.36 -15.47
N GLN A 139 4.60 5.78 -15.88
CA GLN A 139 5.82 5.04 -15.58
C GLN A 139 6.13 5.04 -14.07
N ARG A 140 6.00 6.20 -13.40
CA ARG A 140 6.16 6.29 -11.93
C ARG A 140 5.15 5.41 -11.20
N GLN A 141 3.91 5.37 -11.66
CA GLN A 141 2.87 4.50 -11.09
C GLN A 141 3.27 3.03 -11.19
N ARG A 142 3.74 2.58 -12.37
CA ARG A 142 4.21 1.21 -12.55
C ARG A 142 5.42 0.87 -11.66
N VAL A 143 6.38 1.79 -11.51
CA VAL A 143 7.51 1.61 -10.57
C VAL A 143 7.04 1.44 -9.13
N ALA A 144 5.98 2.17 -8.71
CA ALA A 144 5.43 2.05 -7.37
C ALA A 144 4.68 0.73 -7.12
N MET A 145 4.28 0.04 -8.17
CA MET A 145 3.65 -1.30 -8.09
C MET A 145 4.67 -2.45 -8.05
N GLY A 146 5.89 -2.24 -8.54
CA GLY A 146 6.97 -3.23 -8.59
C GLY A 146 7.83 -3.19 -7.36
#